data_94997ccee6d95643a24ec0af992ac4de
#
_entry.id   94997ccee6d95643a24ec0af992ac4de
#
_cell.length_a   1.000
_cell.length_b   1.000
_cell.length_c   1.000
_cell.angle_alpha   90.00
_cell.angle_beta   90.00
_cell.angle_gamma   90.00
#
_symmetry.space_group_name_H-M   'P 1'
#
loop_
_entity.id
_entity.type
_entity.pdbx_description
1 polymer ?
#
loop_
_entity_poly.entity_id
_entity_poly.type
_entity_poly.pdbx_seq_one_letter_code
_entity_poly.pdbx_strand_id
1 'polypeptide(L)'
;HLKLRRNVPSWMRLRVERGWIHWDVTCFNAWPATIVRPLLQGKAYKLALFFYDAGILVAGAAMMGGIGIVLVTCSQLWNKMLMSSTETSFHKRSEFQQVSSLSALSLHLDNSVSGSSTSSTPLWLTPLIPGVNMPLRHVLPLFLVGVVSQVTHEAGHAIAAALHQIRPLSMGLWLVFPGVPIAYVSLPDLGACSMRTKWRIISAGVWHNAMVLGFCALVHGLLSCMWTDTHGLHVHTSCALHDIIPRGS
;
A
#
# COMPACT_ATOMS: atom_id res chain seq x y z
N HIS A 1 -11.81 -23.48 -22.44
CA HIS A 1 -12.33 -22.19 -22.93
C HIS A 1 -13.85 -22.21 -22.90
N LEU A 2 -14.48 -21.83 -21.77
CA LEU A 2 -15.91 -21.58 -21.71
C LEU A 2 -16.17 -20.19 -22.29
N LYS A 3 -16.46 -20.11 -23.60
CA LYS A 3 -17.06 -18.92 -24.22
C LYS A 3 -18.50 -18.81 -23.72
N LEU A 4 -18.72 -18.06 -22.64
CA LEU A 4 -20.06 -17.61 -22.29
C LEU A 4 -20.53 -16.60 -23.35
N ARG A 5 -21.14 -17.13 -24.42
CA ARG A 5 -21.79 -16.34 -25.47
C ARG A 5 -23.20 -15.96 -25.00
N ARG A 6 -23.31 -15.09 -23.99
CA ARG A 6 -24.53 -14.32 -23.74
C ARG A 6 -24.38 -12.98 -24.47
N ASN A 7 -25.50 -12.38 -24.88
CA ASN A 7 -25.60 -11.09 -25.60
C ASN A 7 -24.86 -9.96 -24.86
N VAL A 8 -23.52 -10.01 -24.87
CA VAL A 8 -22.68 -8.99 -24.29
C VAL A 8 -22.54 -7.90 -25.34
N PRO A 9 -22.85 -6.64 -25.02
CA PRO A 9 -22.70 -5.52 -25.96
C PRO A 9 -21.29 -5.48 -26.56
N SER A 10 -21.15 -5.00 -27.79
CA SER A 10 -19.88 -4.97 -28.52
C SER A 10 -18.78 -4.15 -27.81
N TRP A 11 -19.17 -3.25 -26.91
CA TRP A 11 -18.27 -2.42 -26.09
C TRP A 11 -17.78 -3.11 -24.80
N MET A 12 -18.28 -4.30 -24.48
CA MET A 12 -17.91 -5.09 -23.31
C MET A 12 -17.51 -6.50 -23.73
N ARG A 13 -16.37 -6.97 -23.26
CA ARG A 13 -15.89 -8.35 -23.46
C ARG A 13 -15.60 -8.97 -22.12
N LEU A 14 -16.28 -10.06 -21.80
CA LEU A 14 -16.02 -10.88 -20.63
C LEU A 14 -15.31 -12.16 -21.06
N ARG A 15 -14.14 -12.43 -20.54
CA ARG A 15 -13.41 -13.69 -20.70
C ARG A 15 -13.23 -14.32 -19.35
N VAL A 16 -13.56 -15.62 -19.25
CA VAL A 16 -13.36 -16.41 -18.04
C VAL A 16 -12.31 -17.46 -18.35
N GLU A 17 -11.21 -17.41 -17.65
CA GLU A 17 -10.12 -18.39 -17.72
C GLU A 17 -9.94 -19.04 -16.35
N ARG A 18 -9.17 -20.13 -16.24
CA ARG A 18 -8.96 -20.82 -14.96
C ARG A 18 -8.34 -19.86 -13.93
N GLY A 19 -9.16 -19.45 -12.95
CA GLY A 19 -8.72 -18.56 -11.86
C GLY A 19 -8.77 -17.06 -12.15
N TRP A 20 -9.23 -16.63 -13.37
CA TRP A 20 -9.23 -15.24 -13.78
C TRP A 20 -10.52 -14.89 -14.51
N ILE A 21 -11.11 -13.77 -14.15
CA ILE A 21 -12.22 -13.16 -14.89
C ILE A 21 -11.69 -11.85 -15.48
N HIS A 22 -11.73 -11.76 -16.79
CA HIS A 22 -11.24 -10.63 -17.56
C HIS A 22 -12.40 -9.80 -18.06
N TRP A 23 -12.50 -8.58 -17.66
CA TRP A 23 -13.55 -7.66 -18.04
C TRP A 23 -12.94 -6.48 -18.82
N ASP A 24 -13.03 -6.53 -20.15
CA ASP A 24 -12.62 -5.46 -21.05
C ASP A 24 -13.78 -4.51 -21.32
N VAL A 25 -13.57 -3.22 -21.18
CA VAL A 25 -14.56 -2.19 -21.45
C VAL A 25 -13.96 -1.16 -22.42
N THR A 26 -14.51 -1.06 -23.61
CA THR A 26 -14.01 -0.15 -24.65
C THR A 26 -14.75 1.19 -24.69
N CYS A 27 -15.95 1.28 -24.08
CA CYS A 27 -16.73 2.54 -24.08
C CYS A 27 -16.00 3.68 -23.32
N PHE A 28 -15.13 3.33 -22.39
CA PHE A 28 -14.36 4.33 -21.64
C PHE A 28 -13.07 4.79 -22.34
N ASN A 29 -12.68 4.21 -23.48
CA ASN A 29 -11.43 4.56 -24.15
C ASN A 29 -11.35 6.04 -24.60
N ALA A 30 -12.47 6.71 -24.73
CA ALA A 30 -12.54 8.11 -25.17
C ALA A 30 -12.43 9.13 -24.03
N TRP A 31 -12.74 8.75 -22.76
CA TRP A 31 -12.80 9.71 -21.66
C TRP A 31 -11.46 10.42 -21.37
N PRO A 32 -10.28 9.77 -21.44
CA PRO A 32 -9.02 10.49 -21.19
C PRO A 32 -8.78 11.59 -22.21
N ALA A 33 -9.10 11.33 -23.48
CA ALA A 33 -8.99 12.34 -24.53
C ALA A 33 -9.96 13.52 -24.31
N THR A 34 -11.17 13.26 -23.78
CA THR A 34 -12.14 14.31 -23.47
C THR A 34 -11.64 15.23 -22.35
N ILE A 35 -11.07 14.66 -21.29
CA ILE A 35 -10.49 15.42 -20.16
C ILE A 35 -9.28 16.26 -20.63
N VAL A 36 -8.43 15.68 -21.45
CA VAL A 36 -7.18 16.33 -21.87
C VAL A 36 -7.41 17.37 -22.96
N ARG A 37 -8.50 17.27 -23.72
CA ARG A 37 -8.80 18.17 -24.85
C ARG A 37 -8.63 19.67 -24.53
N PRO A 38 -9.13 20.23 -23.41
CA PRO A 38 -8.94 21.62 -23.07
C PRO A 38 -7.48 21.97 -22.72
N LEU A 39 -6.69 20.97 -22.31
CA LEU A 39 -5.29 21.15 -21.94
C LEU A 39 -4.31 21.10 -23.12
N LEU A 40 -4.78 20.71 -24.32
CA LEU A 40 -3.90 20.54 -25.49
C LEU A 40 -3.45 21.87 -26.13
N GLN A 41 -3.89 23.02 -25.62
CA GLN A 41 -3.61 24.32 -26.23
C GLN A 41 -2.84 25.26 -25.31
N GLY A 42 -1.89 25.99 -25.88
CA GLY A 42 -1.23 27.14 -25.26
C GLY A 42 -0.42 26.85 -24.00
N LYS A 43 -0.61 27.68 -22.98
CA LYS A 43 0.11 27.58 -21.71
C LYS A 43 -0.31 26.36 -20.89
N ALA A 44 -1.58 25.92 -21.00
CA ALA A 44 -2.10 24.76 -20.27
C ALA A 44 -1.38 23.47 -20.68
N TYR A 45 -1.06 23.29 -21.95
CA TYR A 45 -0.28 22.14 -22.41
C TYR A 45 1.13 22.10 -21.79
N LYS A 46 1.82 23.25 -21.76
CA LYS A 46 3.15 23.34 -21.16
C LYS A 46 3.11 23.04 -19.65
N LEU A 47 2.08 23.53 -18.96
CA LEU A 47 1.88 23.26 -17.54
C LEU A 47 1.59 21.78 -17.29
N ALA A 48 0.75 21.15 -18.12
CA ALA A 48 0.49 19.71 -18.02
C ALA A 48 1.76 18.87 -18.27
N LEU A 49 2.58 19.25 -19.23
CA LEU A 49 3.89 18.58 -19.45
C LEU A 49 4.83 18.74 -18.25
N PHE A 50 4.90 19.94 -17.66
CA PHE A 50 5.70 20.21 -16.47
C PHE A 50 5.19 19.40 -15.27
N PHE A 51 3.88 19.29 -15.10
CA PHE A 51 3.25 18.47 -14.08
C PHE A 51 3.69 16.99 -14.16
N TYR A 52 3.73 16.41 -15.37
CA TYR A 52 4.22 15.04 -15.55
C TYR A 52 5.74 14.90 -15.45
N ASP A 53 6.51 15.95 -15.79
CA ASP A 53 7.95 15.95 -15.56
C ASP A 53 8.28 15.94 -14.05
N ALA A 54 7.54 16.69 -13.24
CA ALA A 54 7.62 16.58 -11.78
C ALA A 54 7.28 15.16 -11.29
N GLY A 55 6.28 14.52 -11.92
CA GLY A 55 5.92 13.14 -11.66
C GLY A 55 7.04 12.14 -11.91
N ILE A 56 7.89 12.34 -12.92
CA ILE A 56 9.07 11.50 -13.17
C ILE A 56 10.03 11.55 -11.98
N LEU A 57 10.29 12.76 -11.45
CA LEU A 57 11.20 12.93 -10.30
C LEU A 57 10.64 12.26 -9.04
N VAL A 58 9.35 12.47 -8.76
CA VAL A 58 8.70 11.86 -7.58
C VAL A 58 8.64 10.35 -7.70
N ALA A 59 8.28 9.82 -8.87
CA ALA A 59 8.27 8.37 -9.09
C ALA A 59 9.67 7.75 -8.96
N GLY A 60 10.71 8.42 -9.48
CA GLY A 60 12.10 8.00 -9.32
C GLY A 60 12.53 7.99 -7.85
N ALA A 61 12.23 9.05 -7.10
CA ALA A 61 12.52 9.13 -5.67
C ALA A 61 11.77 8.06 -4.86
N ALA A 62 10.47 7.83 -5.17
CA ALA A 62 9.67 6.79 -4.52
C ALA A 62 10.22 5.39 -4.79
N MET A 63 10.67 5.12 -6.02
CA MET A 63 11.30 3.84 -6.38
C MET A 63 12.61 3.62 -5.60
N MET A 64 13.48 4.62 -5.55
CA MET A 64 14.74 4.53 -4.78
C MET A 64 14.48 4.37 -3.28
N GLY A 65 13.52 5.11 -2.73
CA GLY A 65 13.09 4.98 -1.34
C GLY A 65 12.53 3.58 -1.04
N GLY A 66 11.68 3.06 -1.92
CA GLY A 66 11.12 1.72 -1.79
C GLY A 66 12.19 0.63 -1.80
N ILE A 67 13.16 0.71 -2.72
CA ILE A 67 14.32 -0.21 -2.74
C ILE A 67 15.10 -0.09 -1.43
N GLY A 68 15.35 1.12 -0.94
CA GLY A 68 16.05 1.34 0.33
C GLY A 68 15.34 0.68 1.52
N ILE A 69 14.01 0.86 1.62
CA ILE A 69 13.19 0.23 2.68
C ILE A 69 13.28 -1.30 2.61
N VAL A 70 13.16 -1.87 1.41
CA VAL A 70 13.28 -3.33 1.22
C VAL A 70 14.66 -3.83 1.66
N LEU A 71 15.74 -3.17 1.26
CA LEU A 71 17.10 -3.55 1.63
C LEU A 71 17.31 -3.48 3.15
N VAL A 72 16.83 -2.41 3.81
CA VAL A 72 16.89 -2.28 5.27
C VAL A 72 16.11 -3.40 5.95
N THR A 73 14.90 -3.70 5.47
CA THR A 73 14.07 -4.77 6.03
C THR A 73 14.74 -6.14 5.86
N CYS A 74 15.31 -6.42 4.69
CA CYS A 74 16.05 -7.65 4.43
C CYS A 74 17.26 -7.78 5.35
N SER A 75 18.02 -6.69 5.55
CA SER A 75 19.18 -6.72 6.47
C SER A 75 18.77 -6.97 7.93
N GLN A 76 17.65 -6.39 8.38
CA GLN A 76 17.11 -6.63 9.73
C GLN A 76 16.66 -8.10 9.90
N LEU A 77 15.98 -8.66 8.89
CA LEU A 77 15.57 -10.07 8.91
C LEU A 77 16.78 -11.00 8.93
N TRP A 78 17.79 -10.70 8.11
CA TRP A 78 19.05 -11.45 8.07
C TRP A 78 19.74 -11.45 9.42
N ASN A 79 19.89 -10.30 10.06
CA ASN A 79 20.49 -10.17 11.39
C ASN A 79 19.70 -10.94 12.45
N LYS A 80 18.35 -10.90 12.41
CA LYS A 80 17.51 -11.71 13.31
C LYS A 80 17.71 -13.21 13.11
N MET A 81 17.82 -13.68 11.88
CA MET A 81 18.08 -15.10 11.58
C MET A 81 19.45 -15.54 12.12
N LEU A 82 20.49 -14.70 11.95
CA LEU A 82 21.83 -14.99 12.48
C LEU A 82 21.83 -15.05 14.01
N MET A 83 21.20 -14.10 14.69
CA MET A 83 21.09 -14.07 16.15
C MET A 83 20.32 -15.30 16.68
N SER A 84 19.19 -15.63 16.07
CA SER A 84 18.40 -16.83 16.44
C SER A 84 19.22 -18.12 16.27
N SER A 85 20.04 -18.24 15.24
CA SER A 85 20.91 -19.38 15.02
C SER A 85 22.02 -19.48 16.08
N THR A 86 22.47 -18.35 16.60
CA THR A 86 23.48 -18.29 17.65
C THR A 86 22.89 -18.69 19.02
N GLU A 87 21.68 -18.19 19.34
CA GLU A 87 20.99 -18.52 20.59
C GLU A 87 20.65 -20.02 20.68
N THR A 88 20.17 -20.63 19.59
CA THR A 88 19.91 -22.09 19.57
C THR A 88 21.18 -22.90 19.74
N SER A 89 22.33 -22.39 19.28
CA SER A 89 23.63 -23.04 19.49
C SER A 89 24.12 -22.92 20.93
N PHE A 90 23.88 -21.79 21.59
CA PHE A 90 24.21 -21.57 23.00
C PHE A 90 23.30 -22.40 23.93
N HIS A 91 22.01 -22.46 23.65
CA HIS A 91 21.06 -23.24 24.47
C HIS A 91 21.37 -24.74 24.40
N LYS A 92 21.70 -25.27 23.22
CA LYS A 92 22.14 -26.65 23.06
C LYS A 92 23.45 -26.97 23.81
N ARG A 93 24.34 -26.00 23.91
CA ARG A 93 25.62 -26.16 24.64
C ARG A 93 25.44 -26.08 26.16
N SER A 94 24.52 -25.25 26.65
CA SER A 94 24.19 -25.17 28.08
C SER A 94 23.40 -26.39 28.56
N GLU A 95 22.50 -26.97 27.76
CA GLU A 95 21.84 -28.23 28.09
C GLU A 95 22.85 -29.39 28.19
N PHE A 96 23.84 -29.45 27.29
CA PHE A 96 24.88 -30.50 27.36
C PHE A 96 25.81 -30.34 28.58
N GLN A 97 26.04 -29.11 29.05
CA GLN A 97 26.79 -28.87 30.27
C GLN A 97 25.96 -29.11 31.55
N GLN A 98 24.66 -28.88 31.53
CA GLN A 98 23.78 -29.13 32.67
C GLN A 98 23.53 -30.63 32.91
N VAL A 99 23.54 -31.45 31.86
CA VAL A 99 23.43 -32.93 31.99
C VAL A 99 24.71 -33.54 32.61
N SER A 100 25.86 -32.87 32.46
CA SER A 100 27.13 -33.32 33.07
C SER A 100 27.36 -32.85 34.53
N SER A 101 26.52 -31.95 35.05
CA SER A 101 26.63 -31.41 36.43
C SER A 101 25.48 -31.80 37.37
N LEU A 102 24.58 -32.69 36.95
CA LEU A 102 23.45 -33.20 37.76
C LEU A 102 23.83 -34.28 38.77
N SER A 103 25.03 -34.23 39.36
CA SER A 103 25.42 -35.09 40.48
C SER A 103 25.85 -34.32 41.74
N ALA A 104 25.52 -33.09 41.90
CA ALA A 104 25.79 -32.37 43.16
C ALA A 104 24.69 -31.34 43.48
N LEU A 105 23.84 -31.75 44.41
CA LEU A 105 23.22 -30.97 45.48
C LEU A 105 22.10 -29.97 45.17
N SER A 106 20.93 -30.42 45.60
CA SER A 106 19.76 -29.77 46.19
C SER A 106 19.90 -28.35 46.75
N LEU A 107 18.76 -27.61 46.68
CA LEU A 107 18.32 -26.49 47.52
C LEU A 107 18.94 -25.10 47.28
N HIS A 108 18.28 -24.29 46.51
CA HIS A 108 17.74 -23.02 47.02
C HIS A 108 16.61 -22.51 46.13
N LEU A 109 15.47 -22.27 46.78
CA LEU A 109 14.31 -21.54 46.26
C LEU A 109 14.70 -20.06 46.19
N ASP A 110 14.63 -19.43 45.02
CA ASP A 110 14.33 -18.02 44.99
C ASP A 110 13.69 -17.60 43.66
N ASN A 111 12.51 -17.01 43.81
CA ASN A 111 11.73 -16.36 42.79
C ASN A 111 12.46 -15.12 42.29
N SER A 112 12.83 -15.09 41.02
CA SER A 112 12.97 -13.84 40.28
C SER A 112 12.58 -14.08 38.83
N VAL A 113 11.31 -13.82 38.55
CA VAL A 113 10.80 -13.64 37.20
C VAL A 113 11.41 -12.35 36.66
N SER A 114 12.60 -12.45 36.09
CA SER A 114 13.17 -11.41 35.25
C SER A 114 12.59 -11.57 33.87
N GLY A 115 11.50 -10.81 33.58
CA GLY A 115 11.03 -10.63 32.25
C GLY A 115 12.10 -9.97 31.40
N SER A 116 12.81 -10.75 30.60
CA SER A 116 13.67 -10.24 29.54
C SER A 116 12.76 -9.58 28.50
N SER A 117 12.55 -8.28 28.64
CA SER A 117 12.05 -7.44 27.55
C SER A 117 13.10 -7.46 26.44
N THR A 118 13.02 -8.44 25.55
CA THR A 118 13.69 -8.36 24.26
C THR A 118 13.13 -7.13 23.55
N SER A 119 13.92 -6.07 23.51
CA SER A 119 13.67 -4.89 22.70
C SER A 119 13.71 -5.31 21.23
N SER A 120 12.58 -5.84 20.74
CA SER A 120 12.41 -6.15 19.33
C SER A 120 12.40 -4.83 18.59
N THR A 121 13.52 -4.49 17.93
CA THR A 121 13.53 -3.39 16.96
C THR A 121 12.35 -3.56 16.02
N PRO A 122 11.47 -2.56 15.90
CA PRO A 122 10.29 -2.69 15.03
C PRO A 122 10.76 -2.95 13.59
N LEU A 123 10.21 -3.97 12.94
CA LEU A 123 10.40 -4.15 11.51
C LEU A 123 9.74 -2.98 10.77
N TRP A 124 10.47 -2.37 9.86
CA TRP A 124 9.96 -1.27 9.03
C TRP A 124 8.78 -1.70 8.14
N LEU A 125 8.73 -2.98 7.77
CA LEU A 125 7.65 -3.57 7.01
C LEU A 125 7.11 -4.80 7.74
N THR A 126 5.86 -4.75 8.18
CA THR A 126 5.13 -5.90 8.70
C THR A 126 3.98 -6.22 7.75
N PRO A 127 3.82 -7.48 7.29
CA PRO A 127 2.69 -7.86 6.45
C PRO A 127 1.39 -7.70 7.25
N LEU A 128 0.40 -7.04 6.64
CA LEU A 128 -0.94 -6.92 7.22
C LEU A 128 -1.71 -8.22 6.97
N ILE A 129 -1.97 -8.98 8.02
CA ILE A 129 -2.73 -10.23 7.95
C ILE A 129 -4.07 -10.01 8.64
N PRO A 130 -5.20 -10.03 7.90
CA PRO A 130 -6.52 -9.88 8.49
C PRO A 130 -6.79 -10.96 9.55
N GLY A 131 -7.31 -10.55 10.70
CA GLY A 131 -7.61 -11.44 11.82
C GLY A 131 -6.40 -11.78 12.72
N VAL A 132 -5.17 -11.45 12.31
CA VAL A 132 -3.95 -11.67 13.12
C VAL A 132 -3.43 -10.35 13.71
N ASN A 133 -2.98 -9.45 12.84
CA ASN A 133 -2.45 -8.15 13.25
C ASN A 133 -3.34 -6.98 12.82
N MET A 134 -4.44 -7.25 12.09
CA MET A 134 -5.41 -6.26 11.67
C MET A 134 -6.84 -6.77 11.96
N PRO A 135 -7.69 -5.98 12.67
CA PRO A 135 -9.10 -6.33 12.89
C PRO A 135 -9.85 -6.49 11.56
N LEU A 136 -10.73 -7.50 11.46
CA LEU A 136 -11.50 -7.79 10.24
C LEU A 136 -12.34 -6.61 9.75
N ARG A 137 -12.79 -5.74 10.66
CA ARG A 137 -13.55 -4.51 10.32
C ARG A 137 -12.80 -3.56 9.39
N HIS A 138 -11.46 -3.63 9.34
CA HIS A 138 -10.63 -2.77 8.48
C HIS A 138 -10.38 -3.37 7.09
N VAL A 139 -10.77 -4.62 6.85
CA VAL A 139 -10.56 -5.29 5.56
C VAL A 139 -11.32 -4.58 4.44
N LEU A 140 -12.60 -4.29 4.66
CA LEU A 140 -13.44 -3.64 3.64
C LEU A 140 -12.96 -2.22 3.30
N PRO A 141 -12.69 -1.31 4.26
CA PRO A 141 -12.09 -0.01 3.95
C PRO A 141 -10.75 -0.13 3.21
N LEU A 142 -9.86 -1.03 3.63
CA LEU A 142 -8.57 -1.24 2.98
C LEU A 142 -8.73 -1.74 1.54
N PHE A 143 -9.66 -2.67 1.31
CA PHE A 143 -10.00 -3.16 -0.02
C PHE A 143 -10.49 -2.03 -0.93
N LEU A 144 -11.43 -1.19 -0.44
CA LEU A 144 -11.95 -0.05 -1.20
C LEU A 144 -10.86 0.97 -1.54
N VAL A 145 -9.99 1.30 -0.58
CA VAL A 145 -8.84 2.18 -0.81
C VAL A 145 -7.90 1.58 -1.85
N GLY A 146 -7.65 0.28 -1.80
CA GLY A 146 -6.85 -0.44 -2.79
C GLY A 146 -7.45 -0.34 -4.21
N VAL A 147 -8.76 -0.54 -4.35
CA VAL A 147 -9.46 -0.41 -5.65
C VAL A 147 -9.38 1.01 -6.18
N VAL A 148 -9.66 2.02 -5.34
CA VAL A 148 -9.58 3.43 -5.73
C VAL A 148 -8.15 3.80 -6.15
N SER A 149 -7.14 3.36 -5.40
CA SER A 149 -5.73 3.58 -5.73
C SER A 149 -5.35 2.95 -7.08
N GLN A 150 -5.81 1.73 -7.35
CA GLN A 150 -5.58 1.05 -8.63
C GLN A 150 -6.23 1.79 -9.79
N VAL A 151 -7.51 2.15 -9.67
CA VAL A 151 -8.24 2.89 -10.72
C VAL A 151 -7.56 4.24 -10.97
N THR A 152 -7.14 4.95 -9.92
CA THR A 152 -6.43 6.23 -10.04
C THR A 152 -5.09 6.07 -10.75
N HIS A 153 -4.35 5.00 -10.42
CA HIS A 153 -3.08 4.67 -11.05
C HIS A 153 -3.23 4.46 -12.55
N GLU A 154 -4.16 3.61 -12.96
CA GLU A 154 -4.42 3.32 -14.38
C GLU A 154 -4.98 4.53 -15.12
N ALA A 155 -5.83 5.32 -14.45
CA ALA A 155 -6.30 6.59 -15.00
C ALA A 155 -5.15 7.56 -15.28
N GLY A 156 -4.15 7.58 -14.42
CA GLY A 156 -2.93 8.37 -14.62
C GLY A 156 -2.21 8.01 -15.91
N HIS A 157 -2.00 6.74 -16.18
CA HIS A 157 -1.39 6.28 -17.44
C HIS A 157 -2.22 6.68 -18.66
N ALA A 158 -3.56 6.52 -18.58
CA ALA A 158 -4.46 6.86 -19.66
C ALA A 158 -4.48 8.37 -19.97
N ILE A 159 -4.50 9.23 -18.94
CA ILE A 159 -4.48 10.69 -19.09
C ILE A 159 -3.12 11.16 -19.65
N ALA A 160 -2.01 10.63 -19.14
CA ALA A 160 -0.68 10.95 -19.65
C ALA A 160 -0.51 10.54 -21.12
N ALA A 161 -1.00 9.35 -21.50
CA ALA A 161 -1.01 8.89 -22.89
C ALA A 161 -1.86 9.81 -23.78
N ALA A 162 -3.07 10.19 -23.31
CA ALA A 162 -3.96 11.09 -24.05
C ALA A 162 -3.36 12.49 -24.25
N LEU A 163 -2.54 13.00 -23.30
CA LEU A 163 -1.82 14.26 -23.45
C LEU A 163 -0.84 14.23 -24.64
N HIS A 164 -0.31 13.04 -24.94
CA HIS A 164 0.53 12.80 -26.12
C HIS A 164 -0.26 12.26 -27.32
N GLN A 165 -1.60 12.41 -27.31
CA GLN A 165 -2.52 11.96 -28.35
C GLN A 165 -2.50 10.44 -28.61
N ILE A 166 -2.03 9.67 -27.64
CA ILE A 166 -2.03 8.20 -27.66
C ILE A 166 -3.34 7.72 -27.04
N ARG A 167 -4.15 7.01 -27.82
CA ARG A 167 -5.44 6.49 -27.35
C ARG A 167 -5.25 5.09 -26.73
N PRO A 168 -5.85 4.85 -25.55
CA PRO A 168 -5.88 3.49 -25.00
C PRO A 168 -6.60 2.52 -25.94
N LEU A 169 -6.10 1.31 -26.04
CA LEU A 169 -6.71 0.23 -26.83
C LEU A 169 -7.88 -0.39 -26.07
N SER A 170 -7.73 -0.65 -24.80
CA SER A 170 -8.77 -1.14 -23.90
C SER A 170 -8.46 -0.75 -22.46
N MET A 171 -9.51 -0.67 -21.67
CA MET A 171 -9.43 -0.50 -20.22
C MET A 171 -10.28 -1.59 -19.58
N GLY A 172 -9.94 -2.03 -18.41
CA GLY A 172 -10.71 -3.07 -17.77
C GLY A 172 -10.29 -3.40 -16.36
N LEU A 173 -10.90 -4.49 -15.90
CA LEU A 173 -10.68 -5.04 -14.60
C LEU A 173 -10.41 -6.54 -14.72
N TRP A 174 -9.37 -7.00 -14.07
CA TRP A 174 -9.12 -8.41 -13.87
C TRP A 174 -9.51 -8.79 -12.46
N LEU A 175 -10.34 -9.79 -12.33
CA LEU A 175 -10.64 -10.38 -11.04
C LEU A 175 -9.83 -11.67 -10.91
N VAL A 176 -8.82 -11.62 -10.03
CA VAL A 176 -7.94 -12.76 -9.74
C VAL A 176 -8.48 -13.51 -8.54
N PHE A 177 -8.56 -14.86 -8.63
CA PHE A 177 -8.92 -15.66 -7.46
C PHE A 177 -7.90 -15.41 -6.31
N PRO A 178 -8.35 -15.17 -5.07
CA PRO A 178 -9.70 -15.32 -4.48
C PRO A 178 -10.61 -14.08 -4.51
N GLY A 179 -10.48 -13.19 -5.47
CA GLY A 179 -11.36 -12.02 -5.62
C GLY A 179 -10.64 -10.68 -5.55
N VAL A 180 -9.35 -10.65 -5.88
CA VAL A 180 -8.56 -9.40 -5.93
C VAL A 180 -8.80 -8.72 -7.27
N PRO A 181 -9.41 -7.52 -7.31
CA PRO A 181 -9.56 -6.75 -8.53
C PRO A 181 -8.25 -6.06 -8.90
N ILE A 182 -7.83 -6.18 -10.16
CA ILE A 182 -6.68 -5.50 -10.73
C ILE A 182 -7.18 -4.67 -11.91
N ALA A 183 -7.14 -3.34 -11.78
CA ALA A 183 -7.42 -2.44 -12.89
C ALA A 183 -6.25 -2.47 -13.90
N TYR A 184 -6.54 -2.23 -15.16
CA TYR A 184 -5.50 -2.10 -16.19
C TYR A 184 -5.94 -1.18 -17.33
N VAL A 185 -4.94 -0.57 -17.96
CA VAL A 185 -5.07 0.18 -19.21
C VAL A 185 -4.08 -0.40 -20.23
N SER A 186 -4.61 -0.84 -21.37
CA SER A 186 -3.78 -1.29 -22.49
C SER A 186 -3.47 -0.12 -23.40
N LEU A 187 -2.19 0.18 -23.57
CA LEU A 187 -1.71 1.20 -24.48
C LEU A 187 -1.11 0.54 -25.73
N PRO A 188 -1.13 1.22 -26.89
CA PRO A 188 -0.41 0.74 -28.07
C PRO A 188 1.11 0.75 -27.81
N ASP A 189 1.86 0.12 -28.71
CA ASP A 189 3.31 0.13 -28.64
C ASP A 189 3.86 1.57 -28.60
N LEU A 190 4.61 1.87 -27.57
CA LEU A 190 5.27 3.16 -27.36
C LEU A 190 6.65 3.21 -28.04
N GLY A 191 7.02 2.23 -28.85
CA GLY A 191 8.34 2.13 -29.48
C GLY A 191 8.75 3.40 -30.23
N ALA A 192 7.83 3.99 -30.97
CA ALA A 192 8.06 5.21 -31.75
C ALA A 192 8.07 6.51 -30.93
N CYS A 193 7.70 6.47 -29.63
CA CYS A 193 7.64 7.65 -28.78
C CYS A 193 9.03 8.05 -28.26
N SER A 194 9.23 9.36 -28.00
CA SER A 194 10.43 9.85 -27.34
C SER A 194 10.58 9.26 -25.94
N MET A 195 11.81 9.09 -25.46
CA MET A 195 12.11 8.57 -24.13
C MET A 195 11.42 9.38 -23.03
N ARG A 196 11.38 10.70 -23.18
CA ARG A 196 10.71 11.58 -22.22
C ARG A 196 9.20 11.33 -22.14
N THR A 197 8.56 11.09 -23.29
CA THR A 197 7.14 10.71 -23.35
C THR A 197 6.89 9.37 -22.65
N LYS A 198 7.75 8.39 -22.90
CA LYS A 198 7.67 7.06 -22.25
C LYS A 198 7.76 7.22 -20.72
N TRP A 199 8.74 7.96 -20.23
CA TRP A 199 8.91 8.20 -18.79
C TRP A 199 7.71 8.91 -18.18
N ARG A 200 7.13 9.93 -18.83
CA ARG A 200 5.90 10.61 -18.37
C ARG A 200 4.74 9.64 -18.22
N ILE A 201 4.54 8.75 -19.20
CA ILE A 201 3.45 7.78 -19.17
C ILE A 201 3.71 6.74 -18.07
N ILE A 202 4.92 6.19 -17.97
CA ILE A 202 5.26 5.16 -16.99
C ILE A 202 5.17 5.68 -15.54
N SER A 203 5.62 6.91 -15.29
CA SER A 203 5.57 7.50 -13.95
C SER A 203 4.19 8.01 -13.54
N ALA A 204 3.27 8.21 -14.51
CA ALA A 204 1.99 8.85 -14.29
C ALA A 204 1.11 8.13 -13.27
N GLY A 205 1.12 6.80 -13.23
CA GLY A 205 0.35 6.02 -12.27
C GLY A 205 0.78 6.31 -10.83
N VAL A 206 2.07 6.22 -10.55
CA VAL A 206 2.64 6.52 -9.22
C VAL A 206 2.40 7.99 -8.86
N TRP A 207 2.56 8.90 -9.83
CA TRP A 207 2.33 10.32 -9.63
C TRP A 207 0.90 10.65 -9.24
N HIS A 208 -0.11 10.06 -9.90
CA HIS A 208 -1.51 10.26 -9.55
C HIS A 208 -1.84 9.72 -8.16
N ASN A 209 -1.31 8.57 -7.78
CA ASN A 209 -1.46 8.05 -6.43
C ASN A 209 -0.81 8.98 -5.39
N ALA A 210 0.37 9.55 -5.68
CA ALA A 210 1.01 10.53 -4.81
C ALA A 210 0.18 11.82 -4.68
N MET A 211 -0.45 12.27 -5.76
CA MET A 211 -1.36 13.44 -5.75
C MET A 211 -2.60 13.18 -4.89
N VAL A 212 -3.22 11.99 -5.01
CA VAL A 212 -4.37 11.62 -4.16
C VAL A 212 -3.95 11.54 -2.69
N LEU A 213 -2.80 10.94 -2.39
CA LEU A 213 -2.26 10.89 -1.03
C LEU A 213 -2.02 12.31 -0.47
N GLY A 214 -1.39 13.18 -1.26
CA GLY A 214 -1.16 14.59 -0.90
C GLY A 214 -2.47 15.35 -0.65
N PHE A 215 -3.47 15.14 -1.50
CA PHE A 215 -4.81 15.72 -1.32
C PHE A 215 -5.48 15.22 -0.03
N CYS A 216 -5.45 13.92 0.25
CA CYS A 216 -5.98 13.35 1.47
C CYS A 216 -5.26 13.90 2.71
N ALA A 217 -3.92 14.02 2.65
CA ALA A 217 -3.12 14.60 3.74
C ALA A 217 -3.47 16.07 3.98
N LEU A 218 -3.66 16.85 2.91
CA LEU A 218 -4.08 18.24 2.99
C LEU A 218 -5.47 18.37 3.64
N VAL A 219 -6.44 17.59 3.17
CA VAL A 219 -7.80 17.58 3.73
C VAL A 219 -7.77 17.18 5.21
N HIS A 220 -7.02 16.14 5.56
CA HIS A 220 -6.85 15.73 6.95
C HIS A 220 -6.23 16.83 7.80
N GLY A 221 -5.17 17.50 7.32
CA GLY A 221 -4.55 18.63 8.01
C GLY A 221 -5.50 19.80 8.23
N LEU A 222 -6.29 20.16 7.21
CA LEU A 222 -7.30 21.21 7.33
C LEU A 222 -8.40 20.86 8.34
N LEU A 223 -8.92 19.63 8.29
CA LEU A 223 -9.91 19.14 9.24
C LEU A 223 -9.36 19.11 10.67
N SER A 224 -8.12 18.67 10.86
CA SER A 224 -7.47 18.67 12.18
C SER A 224 -7.26 20.08 12.73
N CYS A 225 -7.00 21.06 11.87
CA CYS A 225 -6.93 22.47 12.29
C CYS A 225 -8.30 23.03 12.73
N MET A 226 -9.39 22.53 12.12
CA MET A 226 -10.75 22.99 12.45
C MET A 226 -11.34 22.28 13.67
N TRP A 227 -10.81 21.09 14.00
CA TRP A 227 -11.25 20.27 15.12
C TRP A 227 -10.24 20.40 16.25
N THR A 228 -10.54 21.28 17.21
CA THR A 228 -9.79 21.32 18.48
C THR A 228 -10.24 20.14 19.31
N ASP A 229 -9.38 19.14 19.46
CA ASP A 229 -9.59 18.05 20.40
C ASP A 229 -9.64 18.65 21.82
N THR A 230 -10.83 18.76 22.39
CA THR A 230 -10.99 18.98 23.81
C THR A 230 -10.58 17.69 24.52
N HIS A 231 -9.30 17.57 24.87
CA HIS A 231 -8.83 16.51 25.76
C HIS A 231 -9.47 16.69 27.14
N GLY A 232 -10.67 16.14 27.32
CA GLY A 232 -11.29 15.99 28.62
C GLY A 232 -10.48 15.00 29.45
N LEU A 233 -10.13 15.38 30.68
CA LEU A 233 -9.52 14.46 31.64
C LEU A 233 -10.50 13.31 31.92
N HIS A 234 -10.18 12.10 31.45
CA HIS A 234 -10.93 10.89 31.75
C HIS A 234 -10.56 10.42 33.15
N VAL A 235 -11.40 10.76 34.14
CA VAL A 235 -11.21 10.27 35.51
C VAL A 235 -11.75 8.84 35.59
N HIS A 236 -10.88 7.90 35.90
CA HIS A 236 -11.27 6.51 36.09
C HIS A 236 -12.13 6.37 37.35
N THR A 237 -13.22 5.59 37.28
CA THR A 237 -14.19 5.39 38.37
C THR A 237 -13.59 4.84 39.66
N SER A 238 -12.39 4.25 39.61
CA SER A 238 -11.63 3.78 40.78
C SER A 238 -10.69 4.83 41.38
N CYS A 239 -10.68 6.07 40.86
CA CYS A 239 -9.85 7.14 41.38
C CYS A 239 -10.57 7.88 42.51
N ALA A 240 -9.87 8.12 43.63
CA ALA A 240 -10.43 8.85 44.80
C ALA A 240 -10.92 10.28 44.47
N LEU A 241 -10.53 10.83 43.31
CA LEU A 241 -10.97 12.13 42.80
C LEU A 241 -12.31 12.08 42.04
N HIS A 242 -12.85 10.90 41.75
CA HIS A 242 -14.10 10.78 41.01
C HIS A 242 -15.31 11.45 41.70
N ASP A 243 -15.31 11.44 43.03
CA ASP A 243 -16.41 12.00 43.82
C ASP A 243 -16.28 13.51 44.07
N ILE A 244 -15.12 14.09 43.75
CA ILE A 244 -14.82 15.52 44.04
C ILE A 244 -15.01 16.39 42.79
N ILE A 245 -14.91 15.80 41.57
CA ILE A 245 -15.01 16.55 40.32
C ILE A 245 -16.47 16.49 39.83
N PRO A 246 -17.20 17.62 39.75
CA PRO A 246 -18.55 17.66 39.22
C PRO A 246 -18.53 17.22 37.76
N ARG A 247 -19.39 16.27 37.39
CA ARG A 247 -19.59 15.84 36.00
C ARG A 247 -20.06 17.07 35.21
N GLY A 248 -19.20 17.57 34.36
CA GLY A 248 -19.55 18.66 33.46
C GLY A 248 -20.71 18.21 32.56
N SER A 249 -21.74 19.04 32.56
CA SER A 249 -22.91 19.00 31.68
C SER A 249 -22.51 19.23 30.22
#